data_4326eaaafc344dea12a0b7e7d6f967ed
#
_entry.id   4326eaaafc344dea12a0b7e7d6f967ed
#
_cell.length_a   1.000
_cell.length_b   1.000
_cell.length_c   1.000
_cell.angle_alpha   90.00
_cell.angle_beta   90.00
_cell.angle_gamma   90.00
#
_symmetry.space_group_name_H-M   'P 1'
#
loop_
_entity.id
_entity.type
_entity.pdbx_description
1 polymer ?
#
loop_
_entity_poly.entity_id
_entity_poly.type
_entity_poly.pdbx_seq_one_letter_code
_entity_poly.pdbx_strand_id
1 'polypeptide(L)'
;PESETRFGSLEFGVSVPDRADTWTRMVYAGGNKPIAPISDPYTMFNKLYGQMKDRESLNSVLDDLQEDLKKLKEVVSSEDAKLLEEHATLIRETEQELRSSNDNVLNHAVPELEPGVRNDNENMPRISKMQIDLMVNSFIG
;
A
#
# COMPACT_ATOMS: atom_id res chain seq x y z
N PRO A 1 24.36 -4.02 5.71
CA PRO A 1 23.03 -4.36 5.21
C PRO A 1 22.32 -3.07 4.87
N GLU A 2 22.07 -2.88 3.57
CA GLU A 2 21.21 -1.80 3.12
C GLU A 2 19.82 -2.12 3.63
N SER A 3 19.31 -1.31 4.55
CA SER A 3 17.92 -1.40 4.96
C SER A 3 17.09 -0.97 3.76
N GLU A 4 16.48 -1.92 3.06
CA GLU A 4 15.55 -1.62 2.00
C GLU A 4 14.32 -0.98 2.63
N THR A 5 14.24 0.34 2.52
CA THR A 5 13.04 1.07 2.90
C THR A 5 11.99 0.90 1.82
N ARG A 6 10.73 0.71 2.20
CA ARG A 6 9.60 0.53 1.28
C ARG A 6 9.44 1.67 0.27
N PHE A 7 9.81 2.87 0.66
CA PHE A 7 9.75 4.07 -0.17
C PHE A 7 11.13 4.72 -0.24
N GLY A 8 11.56 5.08 -1.45
CA GLY A 8 12.80 5.84 -1.65
C GLY A 8 12.69 7.27 -1.09
N SER A 9 11.50 7.85 -1.13
CA SER A 9 11.17 9.16 -0.55
C SER A 9 9.67 9.34 -0.33
N LEU A 10 9.31 10.20 0.60
CA LEU A 10 7.93 10.58 0.91
C LEU A 10 7.84 12.11 0.94
N GLU A 11 7.09 12.66 0.00
CA GLU A 11 6.95 14.11 -0.18
C GLU A 11 5.59 14.56 0.33
N PHE A 12 5.56 15.05 1.56
CA PHE A 12 4.37 15.62 2.18
C PHE A 12 4.21 17.10 1.81
N GLY A 13 2.99 17.54 1.56
CA GLY A 13 2.65 18.92 1.26
C GLY A 13 1.37 19.36 1.95
N VAL A 14 1.16 20.66 2.05
CA VAL A 14 -0.09 21.27 2.51
C VAL A 14 -0.42 22.41 1.56
N SER A 15 -1.54 22.34 0.86
CA SER A 15 -2.01 23.36 -0.10
C SER A 15 -0.95 23.78 -1.12
N VAL A 16 -0.15 22.85 -1.61
CA VAL A 16 0.86 23.10 -2.63
C VAL A 16 0.17 23.27 -3.99
N PRO A 17 0.42 24.36 -4.73
CA PRO A 17 -0.14 24.53 -6.06
C PRO A 17 0.31 23.45 -7.04
N ASP A 18 -0.58 23.03 -7.94
CA ASP A 18 -0.28 22.02 -8.97
C ASP A 18 0.77 22.48 -10.00
N ARG A 19 1.05 23.78 -10.05
CA ARG A 19 2.06 24.33 -10.95
C ARG A 19 3.44 23.76 -10.61
N ALA A 20 4.15 23.30 -11.63
CA ALA A 20 5.56 22.90 -11.54
C ALA A 20 6.45 24.14 -11.33
N ASP A 21 6.35 24.73 -10.16
CA ASP A 21 7.10 25.90 -9.76
C ASP A 21 8.32 25.47 -8.94
N THR A 22 9.48 26.02 -9.23
CA THR A 22 10.72 25.74 -8.50
C THR A 22 10.62 26.01 -7.01
N TRP A 23 9.77 26.98 -6.62
CA TRP A 23 9.52 27.32 -5.21
C TRP A 23 8.73 26.27 -4.43
N THR A 24 8.01 25.39 -5.13
CA THR A 24 7.18 24.35 -4.53
C THR A 24 7.80 22.96 -4.65
N ARG A 25 8.99 22.83 -5.22
CA ARG A 25 9.68 21.57 -5.47
C ARG A 25 11.03 21.56 -4.77
N MET A 26 11.12 20.78 -3.70
CA MET A 26 12.36 20.62 -2.93
C MET A 26 13.07 19.29 -3.18
N VAL A 27 12.36 18.31 -3.73
CA VAL A 27 12.87 16.97 -4.00
C VAL A 27 12.93 16.70 -5.50
N TYR A 28 14.02 16.09 -5.94
CA TYR A 28 14.26 15.76 -7.35
C TYR A 28 14.67 14.29 -7.48
N ALA A 29 14.05 13.58 -8.41
CA ALA A 29 14.44 12.21 -8.77
C ALA A 29 15.70 12.15 -9.65
N GLY A 30 16.21 13.30 -10.10
CA GLY A 30 17.37 13.45 -10.97
C GLY A 30 17.43 14.85 -11.53
N GLY A 31 18.42 15.14 -12.39
CA GLY A 31 18.56 16.45 -13.03
C GLY A 31 17.27 16.84 -13.76
N ASN A 32 16.72 18.02 -13.44
CA ASN A 32 15.45 18.54 -13.99
C ASN A 32 14.20 17.65 -13.85
N LYS A 33 14.18 16.75 -12.88
CA LYS A 33 13.02 15.88 -12.57
C LYS A 33 12.48 16.17 -11.17
N PRO A 34 11.77 17.28 -10.97
CA PRO A 34 11.20 17.62 -9.67
C PRO A 34 10.07 16.65 -9.32
N ILE A 35 10.00 16.27 -8.04
CA ILE A 35 8.91 15.47 -7.50
C ILE A 35 7.89 16.40 -6.87
N ALA A 36 6.61 16.22 -7.23
CA ALA A 36 5.52 16.97 -6.65
C ALA A 36 5.18 16.43 -5.25
N PRO A 37 5.10 17.28 -4.21
CA PRO A 37 4.62 16.87 -2.92
C PRO A 37 3.12 16.53 -2.98
N ILE A 38 2.72 15.54 -2.19
CA ILE A 38 1.32 15.11 -2.09
C ILE A 38 0.64 15.98 -1.04
N SER A 39 -0.26 16.87 -1.49
CA SER A 39 -0.98 17.80 -0.62
C SER A 39 -2.27 17.23 -0.05
N ASP A 40 -2.83 16.19 -0.67
CA ASP A 40 -4.03 15.54 -0.21
C ASP A 40 -3.69 14.40 0.77
N PRO A 41 -4.13 14.49 2.05
CA PRO A 41 -3.82 13.47 3.05
C PRO A 41 -4.42 12.11 2.72
N TYR A 42 -5.53 12.04 2.01
CA TYR A 42 -6.12 10.75 1.61
C TYR A 42 -5.27 10.05 0.54
N THR A 43 -4.73 10.81 -0.40
CA THR A 43 -3.79 10.30 -1.41
C THR A 43 -2.50 9.82 -0.76
N MET A 44 -1.97 10.56 0.22
CA MET A 44 -0.79 10.14 0.98
C MET A 44 -1.08 8.87 1.82
N PHE A 45 -2.24 8.80 2.45
CA PHE A 45 -2.69 7.61 3.17
C PHE A 45 -2.74 6.37 2.25
N ASN A 46 -3.32 6.52 1.06
CA ASN A 46 -3.36 5.44 0.07
C ASN A 46 -1.96 5.04 -0.42
N LYS A 47 -1.04 5.98 -0.56
CA LYS A 47 0.36 5.68 -0.89
C LYS A 47 1.03 4.85 0.22
N LEU A 48 0.78 5.17 1.48
CA LEU A 48 1.39 4.49 2.63
C LEU A 48 0.75 3.13 2.93
N TYR A 49 -0.58 3.05 2.93
CA TYR A 49 -1.34 1.91 3.44
C TYR A 49 -2.21 1.19 2.39
N GLY A 50 -2.42 1.76 1.21
CA GLY A 50 -3.31 1.20 0.17
C GLY A 50 -2.92 -0.20 -0.27
N GLN A 51 -1.63 -0.47 -0.43
CA GLN A 51 -1.14 -1.81 -0.81
C GLN A 51 -1.39 -2.88 0.25
N MET A 52 -1.61 -2.50 1.51
CA MET A 52 -1.92 -3.46 2.57
C MET A 52 -3.36 -3.96 2.46
N LYS A 53 -4.32 -3.06 2.15
CA LYS A 53 -5.71 -3.44 1.87
C LYS A 53 -5.81 -4.38 0.68
N ASP A 54 -5.08 -4.08 -0.39
CA ASP A 54 -5.06 -4.93 -1.58
C ASP A 54 -4.50 -6.32 -1.28
N ARG A 55 -3.48 -6.42 -0.40
CA ARG A 55 -2.91 -7.70 0.04
C ARG A 55 -3.85 -8.51 0.92
N GLU A 56 -4.56 -7.87 1.86
CA GLU A 56 -5.57 -8.56 2.68
C GLU A 56 -6.69 -9.13 1.80
N SER A 57 -7.14 -8.36 0.80
CA SER A 57 -8.12 -8.82 -0.17
C SER A 57 -7.60 -9.98 -1.02
N LEU A 58 -6.35 -9.93 -1.48
CA LEU A 58 -5.71 -11.01 -2.22
C LEU A 58 -5.55 -12.27 -1.39
N ASN A 59 -5.12 -12.17 -0.13
CA ASN A 59 -5.02 -13.31 0.77
C ASN A 59 -6.38 -13.98 0.98
N SER A 60 -7.45 -13.19 1.19
CA SER A 60 -8.81 -13.71 1.32
C SER A 60 -9.27 -14.47 0.07
N VAL A 61 -8.99 -13.93 -1.12
CA VAL A 61 -9.33 -14.59 -2.40
C VAL A 61 -8.52 -15.88 -2.59
N LEU A 62 -7.25 -15.90 -2.19
CA LEU A 62 -6.42 -17.10 -2.29
C LEU A 62 -6.87 -18.19 -1.32
N ASP A 63 -7.30 -17.82 -0.11
CA ASP A 63 -7.86 -18.76 0.86
C ASP A 63 -9.16 -19.40 0.33
N ASP A 64 -10.06 -18.61 -0.24
CA ASP A 64 -11.31 -19.08 -0.87
C ASP A 64 -11.03 -20.02 -2.05
N LEU A 65 -10.04 -19.69 -2.90
CA LEU A 65 -9.61 -20.52 -4.02
C LEU A 65 -9.05 -21.88 -3.56
N GLN A 66 -8.27 -21.90 -2.48
CA GLN A 66 -7.74 -23.15 -1.93
C GLN A 66 -8.86 -24.07 -1.42
N GLU A 67 -9.88 -23.49 -0.76
CA GLU A 67 -11.05 -24.25 -0.30
C GLU A 67 -11.85 -24.83 -1.46
N ASP A 68 -12.08 -24.07 -2.51
CA ASP A 68 -12.79 -24.51 -3.70
C ASP A 68 -12.03 -25.59 -4.48
N LEU A 69 -10.71 -25.46 -4.62
CA LEU A 69 -9.87 -26.50 -5.23
C LEU A 69 -9.91 -27.80 -4.44
N LYS A 70 -9.95 -27.72 -3.12
CA LYS A 70 -10.07 -28.89 -2.25
C LYS A 70 -11.39 -29.62 -2.46
N LYS A 71 -12.49 -28.90 -2.57
CA LYS A 71 -13.83 -29.46 -2.86
C LYS A 71 -13.88 -30.10 -4.26
N LEU A 72 -13.29 -29.44 -5.27
CA LEU A 72 -13.22 -29.96 -6.62
C LEU A 72 -12.40 -31.25 -6.71
N LYS A 73 -11.30 -31.37 -5.97
CA LYS A 73 -10.44 -32.54 -5.94
C LYS A 73 -11.17 -33.81 -5.51
N GLU A 74 -12.23 -33.71 -4.72
CA GLU A 74 -13.06 -34.83 -4.25
C GLU A 74 -14.01 -35.37 -5.33
N VAL A 75 -14.27 -34.59 -6.41
CA VAL A 75 -15.31 -34.91 -7.41
C VAL A 75 -14.72 -35.26 -8.79
N VAL A 76 -13.45 -34.91 -9.04
CA VAL A 76 -12.82 -35.07 -10.36
C VAL A 76 -12.06 -36.38 -10.53
N SER A 77 -11.73 -36.76 -11.78
CA SER A 77 -10.94 -37.91 -12.11
C SER A 77 -9.51 -37.82 -11.55
N SER A 78 -8.83 -38.97 -11.46
CA SER A 78 -7.45 -39.06 -10.95
C SER A 78 -6.42 -38.26 -11.82
N GLU A 79 -6.69 -38.07 -13.11
CA GLU A 79 -5.86 -37.29 -14.00
C GLU A 79 -6.07 -35.79 -13.77
N ASP A 80 -7.32 -35.38 -13.65
CA ASP A 80 -7.68 -33.99 -13.36
C ASP A 80 -7.25 -33.57 -11.96
N ALA A 81 -7.26 -34.52 -10.99
CA ALA A 81 -6.78 -34.29 -9.64
C ALA A 81 -5.29 -33.91 -9.58
N LYS A 82 -4.45 -34.41 -10.52
CA LYS A 82 -3.03 -33.99 -10.63
C LYS A 82 -2.89 -32.55 -11.09
N LEU A 83 -3.67 -32.13 -12.10
CA LEU A 83 -3.67 -30.75 -12.56
C LEU A 83 -4.14 -29.79 -11.46
N LEU A 84 -5.16 -30.17 -10.69
CA LEU A 84 -5.61 -29.38 -9.53
C LEU A 84 -4.54 -29.30 -8.44
N GLU A 85 -3.73 -30.34 -8.23
CA GLU A 85 -2.61 -30.32 -7.27
C GLU A 85 -1.52 -29.33 -7.73
N GLU A 86 -1.19 -29.30 -9.03
CA GLU A 86 -0.24 -28.33 -9.58
C GLU A 86 -0.74 -26.90 -9.38
N HIS A 87 -2.03 -26.63 -9.64
CA HIS A 87 -2.64 -25.32 -9.37
C HIS A 87 -2.65 -24.98 -7.88
N ALA A 88 -2.96 -25.91 -7.02
CA ALA A 88 -2.93 -25.71 -5.57
C ALA A 88 -1.51 -25.39 -5.06
N THR A 89 -0.49 -26.00 -5.66
CA THR A 89 0.90 -25.73 -5.35
C THR A 89 1.28 -24.30 -5.76
N LEU A 90 0.91 -23.87 -6.96
CA LEU A 90 1.16 -22.51 -7.45
C LEU A 90 0.48 -21.45 -6.56
N ILE A 91 -0.75 -21.71 -6.12
CA ILE A 91 -1.46 -20.82 -5.19
C ILE A 91 -0.72 -20.71 -3.85
N ARG A 92 -0.25 -21.83 -3.29
CA ARG A 92 0.54 -21.84 -2.04
C ARG A 92 1.87 -21.10 -2.19
N GLU A 93 2.55 -21.27 -3.30
CA GLU A 93 3.79 -20.54 -3.60
C GLU A 93 3.53 -19.03 -3.68
N THR A 94 2.48 -18.61 -4.38
CA THR A 94 2.07 -17.21 -4.48
C THR A 94 1.70 -16.63 -3.11
N GLU A 95 0.96 -17.38 -2.30
CA GLU A 95 0.61 -17.00 -0.93
C GLU A 95 1.87 -16.85 -0.06
N GLN A 96 2.82 -17.77 -0.19
CA GLN A 96 4.06 -17.75 0.56
C GLN A 96 4.95 -16.57 0.14
N GLU A 97 5.00 -16.22 -1.15
CA GLU A 97 5.66 -15.01 -1.63
C GLU A 97 5.01 -13.75 -1.09
N LEU A 98 3.68 -13.68 -1.08
CA LEU A 98 2.94 -12.56 -0.50
C LEU A 98 3.17 -12.43 1.01
N ARG A 99 3.26 -13.55 1.73
CA ARG A 99 3.55 -13.58 3.17
C ARG A 99 5.02 -13.23 3.47
N SER A 100 5.97 -13.73 2.69
CA SER A 100 7.39 -13.42 2.88
C SER A 100 7.75 -11.97 2.53
N SER A 101 7.00 -11.36 1.61
CA SER A 101 7.07 -9.91 1.39
C SER A 101 6.51 -9.10 2.56
N ASN A 102 5.98 -9.76 3.57
CA ASN A 102 5.29 -9.20 4.72
C ASN A 102 6.21 -9.01 5.95
N ASP A 103 7.53 -9.07 5.78
CA ASP A 103 8.50 -8.78 6.85
C ASP A 103 8.45 -7.31 7.33
N ASN A 104 7.62 -6.48 6.69
CA ASN A 104 7.24 -5.15 7.17
C ASN A 104 5.87 -5.20 7.88
N VAL A 105 5.78 -5.96 8.97
CA VAL A 105 4.66 -5.83 9.91
C VAL A 105 4.69 -4.40 10.46
N LEU A 106 3.58 -3.65 10.28
CA LEU A 106 3.47 -2.35 10.90
C LEU A 106 3.57 -2.49 12.42
N ASN A 107 4.44 -1.69 13.02
CA ASN A 107 4.59 -1.62 14.48
C ASN A 107 3.48 -0.78 15.16
N HIS A 108 2.55 -0.26 14.37
CA HIS A 108 1.44 0.58 14.84
C HIS A 108 0.14 0.25 14.09
N ALA A 109 -0.99 0.58 14.70
CA ALA A 109 -2.29 0.47 14.04
C ALA A 109 -2.39 1.45 12.87
N VAL A 110 -3.04 1.04 11.77
CA VAL A 110 -3.32 1.95 10.65
C VAL A 110 -4.14 3.13 11.16
N PRO A 111 -3.68 4.38 10.96
CA PRO A 111 -4.38 5.56 11.47
C PRO A 111 -5.71 5.75 10.76
N GLU A 112 -6.71 6.22 11.50
CA GLU A 112 -7.98 6.65 10.91
C GLU A 112 -7.88 8.13 10.52
N LEU A 113 -8.21 8.44 9.27
CA LEU A 113 -8.28 9.81 8.79
C LEU A 113 -9.69 10.39 9.01
N GLU A 114 -9.75 11.67 9.40
CA GLU A 114 -11.00 12.40 9.45
C GLU A 114 -11.65 12.45 8.06
N PRO A 115 -12.90 11.97 7.86
CA PRO A 115 -13.50 11.92 6.53
C PRO A 115 -13.96 13.29 6.05
N GLY A 116 -13.89 13.51 4.73
CA GLY A 116 -14.55 14.64 4.07
C GLY A 116 -13.86 15.99 4.24
N VAL A 117 -12.61 16.05 4.68
CA VAL A 117 -11.86 17.31 4.77
C VAL A 117 -11.47 17.76 3.36
N ARG A 118 -12.03 18.89 2.92
CA ARG A 118 -11.72 19.48 1.60
C ARG A 118 -10.39 20.21 1.64
N ASN A 119 -9.68 20.16 0.51
CA ASN A 119 -8.43 20.90 0.33
C ASN A 119 -8.72 22.39 0.02
N ASP A 120 -9.09 23.14 1.04
CA ASP A 120 -9.32 24.57 1.01
C ASP A 120 -8.55 25.28 2.13
N ASN A 121 -8.45 26.62 2.05
CA ASN A 121 -7.66 27.40 2.99
C ASN A 121 -8.19 27.30 4.44
N GLU A 122 -9.47 27.12 4.65
CA GLU A 122 -10.07 27.03 5.98
C GLU A 122 -9.67 25.72 6.67
N ASN A 123 -9.43 24.68 5.90
CA ASN A 123 -9.04 23.35 6.39
C ASN A 123 -7.51 23.15 6.47
N MET A 124 -6.70 24.13 6.08
CA MET A 124 -5.24 24.02 6.13
C MET A 124 -4.69 23.50 7.46
N PRO A 125 -5.13 23.96 8.64
CA PRO A 125 -4.64 23.44 9.91
C PRO A 125 -4.97 21.97 10.11
N ARG A 126 -6.15 21.52 9.66
CA ARG A 126 -6.60 20.11 9.72
C ARG A 126 -5.77 19.23 8.80
N ILE A 127 -5.61 19.67 7.55
CA ILE A 127 -4.80 18.99 6.54
C ILE A 127 -3.35 18.87 7.02
N SER A 128 -2.79 19.96 7.56
CA SER A 128 -1.43 19.96 8.11
C SER A 128 -1.29 18.93 9.25
N LYS A 129 -2.25 18.89 10.18
CA LYS A 129 -2.25 17.91 11.26
C LYS A 129 -2.30 16.47 10.72
N MET A 130 -3.20 16.19 9.77
CA MET A 130 -3.32 14.86 9.16
C MET A 130 -2.02 14.44 8.46
N GLN A 131 -1.38 15.34 7.73
CA GLN A 131 -0.10 15.08 7.06
C GLN A 131 1.04 14.83 8.05
N ILE A 132 1.09 15.59 9.15
CA ILE A 132 2.07 15.40 10.23
C ILE A 132 1.84 14.05 10.91
N ASP A 133 0.61 13.68 11.23
CA ASP A 133 0.27 12.40 11.85
C ASP A 133 0.68 11.22 10.93
N LEU A 134 0.44 11.32 9.62
CA LEU A 134 0.90 10.32 8.65
C LEU A 134 2.44 10.26 8.56
N MET A 135 3.10 11.42 8.59
CA MET A 135 4.56 11.50 8.59
C MET A 135 5.15 10.81 9.83
N VAL A 136 4.63 11.13 11.02
CA VAL A 136 5.09 10.51 12.27
C VAL A 136 4.90 9.00 12.22
N ASN A 137 3.73 8.52 11.77
CA ASN A 137 3.47 7.09 11.64
C ASN A 137 4.42 6.40 10.65
N SER A 138 4.81 7.07 9.57
CA SER A 138 5.76 6.52 8.60
C SER A 138 7.18 6.31 9.15
N PHE A 139 7.54 6.95 10.27
CA PHE A 139 8.81 6.75 10.96
C PHE A 139 8.75 5.66 12.04
N ILE A 140 7.56 5.30 12.50
CA ILE A 140 7.36 4.30 13.57
C ILE A 140 7.29 2.87 12.98
N GLY A 141 6.75 2.76 11.79
CA GLY A 141 6.54 1.48 11.09
C GLY A 141 7.53 1.20 10.06
#